data_1fc713ca171e4555f506b2d7c310c847
#
_entry.id   1fc713ca171e4555f506b2d7c310c847
#
_cell.length_a   1.000
_cell.length_b   1.000
_cell.length_c   1.000
_cell.angle_alpha   90.00
_cell.angle_beta   90.00
_cell.angle_gamma   90.00
#
_symmetry.space_group_name_H-M   'P 1'
#
loop_
_entity.id
_entity.type
_entity.pdbx_description
1 polymer ?
#
loop_
_entity_poly.entity_id
_entity_poly.type
_entity_poly.pdbx_seq_one_letter_code
_entity_poly.pdbx_strand_id
1 'polypeptide(L)'
;MKILNLYSGLGGNRTLWEGHEVTAVEYDPEIAAIYQDRFPSDTVIVADAHQYLLDHYAEYDFIWSSPPCPTHSSFRFNIGVRFRGVKPEYPDMRLYQEIIFLQHHHQGLWVVENVRPYYDYLMKPRFTLQRHPFWANFDVPDRDFASDMLREAQIPQLQEFHGIDLSTYKIANKRQLLRNSYQRK
;
A
#
# COMPACT_ATOMS: atom_id res chain seq x y z
N MET A 1 6.16 0.48 19.59
CA MET A 1 7.10 0.54 18.46
C MET A 1 6.84 1.82 17.69
N LYS A 2 7.90 2.36 17.10
CA LYS A 2 7.79 3.41 16.07
C LYS A 2 7.60 2.77 14.71
N ILE A 3 6.51 3.08 14.03
CA ILE A 3 6.15 2.49 12.74
C ILE A 3 6.16 3.56 11.65
N LEU A 4 6.80 3.26 10.53
CA LEU A 4 6.72 4.04 9.31
C LEU A 4 5.77 3.36 8.33
N ASN A 5 4.72 4.07 7.92
CA ASN A 5 3.73 3.64 6.95
C ASN A 5 3.87 4.44 5.64
N LEU A 6 4.59 3.89 4.69
CA LEU A 6 4.86 4.53 3.40
C LEU A 6 3.74 4.25 2.39
N TYR A 7 3.43 5.25 1.56
CA TYR A 7 2.31 5.19 0.61
C TYR A 7 0.99 4.86 1.32
N SER A 8 0.75 5.57 2.43
CA SER A 8 -0.25 5.18 3.43
C SER A 8 -1.70 5.16 2.91
N GLY A 9 -1.99 5.91 1.84
CA GLY A 9 -3.33 6.03 1.31
C GLY A 9 -4.33 6.42 2.39
N LEU A 10 -5.47 5.73 2.45
CA LEU A 10 -6.49 5.93 3.50
C LEU A 10 -6.20 5.16 4.80
N GLY A 11 -5.03 4.53 4.94
CA GLY A 11 -4.69 3.78 6.13
C GLY A 11 -5.42 2.43 6.28
N GLY A 12 -5.71 1.75 5.18
CA GLY A 12 -6.35 0.42 5.22
C GLY A 12 -5.54 -0.60 6.02
N ASN A 13 -4.21 -0.59 5.87
CA ASN A 13 -3.28 -1.42 6.62
C ASN A 13 -3.11 -1.00 8.08
N ARG A 14 -3.36 0.29 8.40
CA ARG A 14 -3.19 0.90 9.72
C ARG A 14 -4.27 0.49 10.73
N THR A 15 -5.45 0.10 10.27
CA THR A 15 -6.67 -0.06 11.08
C THR A 15 -6.49 -0.94 12.33
N LEU A 16 -5.60 -1.92 12.29
CA LEU A 16 -5.39 -2.89 13.39
C LEU A 16 -4.10 -2.64 14.20
N TRP A 17 -3.40 -1.54 13.98
CA TRP A 17 -2.14 -1.25 14.69
C TRP A 17 -2.43 -0.38 15.93
N GLU A 18 -2.79 -1.02 17.02
CA GLU A 18 -3.09 -0.35 18.28
C GLU A 18 -1.85 -0.23 19.16
N GLY A 19 -1.74 0.86 19.91
CA GLY A 19 -0.66 1.07 20.89
C GLY A 19 0.72 1.36 20.28
N HIS A 20 0.76 1.83 19.05
CA HIS A 20 2.00 2.16 18.34
C HIS A 20 2.08 3.64 17.96
N GLU A 21 3.28 4.18 17.91
CA GLU A 21 3.58 5.51 17.35
C GLU A 21 3.75 5.34 15.84
N VAL A 22 2.86 5.93 15.05
CA VAL A 22 2.83 5.77 13.61
C VAL A 22 3.10 7.08 12.90
N THR A 23 4.06 7.06 11.98
CA THR A 23 4.28 8.10 10.97
C THR A 23 3.80 7.58 9.63
N ALA A 24 2.82 8.25 9.04
CA ALA A 24 2.27 7.93 7.73
C ALA A 24 2.79 8.93 6.70
N VAL A 25 3.27 8.42 5.55
CA VAL A 25 3.73 9.25 4.44
C VAL A 25 2.83 9.02 3.25
N GLU A 26 2.21 10.10 2.77
CA GLU A 26 1.33 10.11 1.60
C GLU A 26 1.69 11.30 0.71
N TYR A 27 1.73 11.07 -0.60
CA TYR A 27 2.09 12.10 -1.57
C TYR A 27 0.96 13.11 -1.83
N ASP A 28 -0.29 12.62 -1.84
CA ASP A 28 -1.47 13.42 -2.13
C ASP A 28 -1.99 14.09 -0.84
N PRO A 29 -1.98 15.44 -0.76
CA PRO A 29 -2.42 16.13 0.45
C PRO A 29 -3.92 15.93 0.77
N GLU A 30 -4.78 15.69 -0.24
CA GLU A 30 -6.20 15.42 0.01
C GLU A 30 -6.39 14.05 0.66
N ILE A 31 -5.61 13.04 0.22
CA ILE A 31 -5.62 11.70 0.81
C ILE A 31 -5.00 11.73 2.20
N ALA A 32 -3.90 12.46 2.38
CA ALA A 32 -3.25 12.64 3.67
C ALA A 32 -4.20 13.28 4.71
N ALA A 33 -5.00 14.26 4.32
CA ALA A 33 -6.01 14.88 5.19
C ALA A 33 -7.07 13.85 5.65
N ILE A 34 -7.54 12.98 4.75
CA ILE A 34 -8.50 11.92 5.11
C ILE A 34 -7.86 10.90 6.04
N TYR A 35 -6.59 10.55 5.81
CA TYR A 35 -5.85 9.67 6.73
C TYR A 35 -5.77 10.30 8.13
N GLN A 36 -5.40 11.58 8.22
CA GLN A 36 -5.29 12.29 9.48
C GLN A 36 -6.62 12.35 10.24
N ASP A 37 -7.74 12.56 9.55
CA ASP A 37 -9.07 12.56 10.17
C ASP A 37 -9.42 11.17 10.75
N ARG A 38 -8.98 10.10 10.09
CA ARG A 38 -9.21 8.72 10.57
C ARG A 38 -8.31 8.31 11.72
N PHE A 39 -7.08 8.77 11.71
CA PHE A 39 -6.05 8.43 12.68
C PHE A 39 -5.41 9.70 13.28
N PRO A 40 -6.16 10.44 14.11
CA PRO A 40 -5.73 11.76 14.60
C PRO A 40 -4.50 11.69 15.51
N SER A 41 -4.17 10.52 16.06
CA SER A 41 -2.96 10.30 16.87
C SER A 41 -1.69 10.06 16.05
N ASP A 42 -1.82 9.78 14.75
CA ASP A 42 -0.67 9.50 13.91
C ASP A 42 -0.03 10.79 13.38
N THR A 43 1.27 10.76 13.14
CA THR A 43 1.96 11.84 12.44
C THR A 43 1.82 11.62 10.93
N VAL A 44 1.23 12.59 10.22
CA VAL A 44 1.05 12.50 8.76
C VAL A 44 1.99 13.48 8.06
N ILE A 45 2.77 12.95 7.13
CA ILE A 45 3.75 13.71 6.33
C ILE A 45 3.32 13.67 4.86
N VAL A 46 3.16 14.84 4.26
CA VAL A 46 2.91 14.97 2.81
C VAL A 46 4.26 15.06 2.10
N ALA A 47 4.72 13.93 1.54
CA ALA A 47 6.04 13.85 0.90
C ALA A 47 6.12 12.68 -0.11
N ASP A 48 7.20 12.64 -0.90
CA ASP A 48 7.57 11.45 -1.66
C ASP A 48 8.05 10.35 -0.70
N ALA A 49 7.29 9.26 -0.63
CA ALA A 49 7.54 8.18 0.31
C ALA A 49 8.87 7.45 0.05
N HIS A 50 9.30 7.36 -1.22
CA HIS A 50 10.56 6.76 -1.59
C HIS A 50 11.76 7.55 -1.06
N GLN A 51 11.71 8.88 -1.21
CA GLN A 51 12.75 9.76 -0.67
C GLN A 51 12.71 9.79 0.85
N TYR A 52 11.50 9.86 1.45
CA TYR A 52 11.34 9.86 2.90
C TYR A 52 11.93 8.59 3.55
N LEU A 53 11.72 7.42 2.92
CA LEU A 53 12.34 6.17 3.36
C LEU A 53 13.87 6.30 3.43
N LEU A 54 14.48 6.80 2.36
CA LEU A 54 15.94 6.93 2.27
C LEU A 54 16.52 7.83 3.38
N ASP A 55 15.80 8.89 3.71
CA ASP A 55 16.27 9.90 4.67
C ASP A 55 16.02 9.52 6.14
N HIS A 56 14.99 8.68 6.43
CA HIS A 56 14.47 8.45 7.78
C HIS A 56 14.38 6.99 8.23
N TYR A 57 14.76 6.00 7.41
CA TYR A 57 14.58 4.57 7.70
C TYR A 57 15.11 4.10 9.06
N ALA A 58 16.18 4.71 9.55
CA ALA A 58 16.86 4.31 10.80
C ALA A 58 16.10 4.77 12.07
N GLU A 59 15.06 5.59 11.94
CA GLU A 59 14.29 6.14 13.06
C GLU A 59 13.17 5.23 13.54
N TYR A 60 12.88 4.13 12.80
CA TYR A 60 11.70 3.29 12.99
C TYR A 60 12.06 1.84 13.33
N ASP A 61 11.22 1.22 14.15
CA ASP A 61 11.33 -0.20 14.51
C ASP A 61 10.71 -1.12 13.47
N PHE A 62 9.66 -0.62 12.79
CA PHE A 62 8.93 -1.35 11.76
C PHE A 62 8.61 -0.42 10.58
N ILE A 63 8.83 -0.92 9.36
CA ILE A 63 8.53 -0.19 8.12
C ILE A 63 7.57 -1.00 7.26
N TRP A 64 6.42 -0.40 6.94
CA TRP A 64 5.49 -0.89 5.93
C TRP A 64 5.61 -0.03 4.68
N SER A 65 5.85 -0.64 3.51
CA SER A 65 5.85 0.04 2.23
C SER A 65 4.91 -0.63 1.23
N SER A 66 4.08 0.16 0.55
CA SER A 66 3.19 -0.28 -0.53
C SER A 66 3.37 0.61 -1.76
N PRO A 67 4.52 0.52 -2.45
CA PRO A 67 4.82 1.40 -3.57
C PRO A 67 3.83 1.25 -4.72
N PRO A 68 3.68 2.27 -5.59
CA PRO A 68 2.69 2.29 -6.67
C PRO A 68 2.73 1.04 -7.55
N CYS A 69 1.59 0.36 -7.67
CA CYS A 69 1.48 -0.91 -8.38
C CYS A 69 1.05 -0.85 -9.88
N PRO A 70 0.59 0.27 -10.46
CA PRO A 70 -0.01 0.25 -11.80
C PRO A 70 0.93 -0.29 -12.88
N THR A 71 2.21 0.05 -12.82
CA THR A 71 3.21 -0.35 -13.83
C THR A 71 3.65 -1.82 -13.72
N HIS A 72 3.35 -2.49 -12.61
CA HIS A 72 3.61 -3.91 -12.37
C HIS A 72 2.41 -4.80 -12.68
N SER A 73 1.21 -4.25 -12.57
CA SER A 73 -0.05 -5.01 -12.51
C SER A 73 -0.29 -5.91 -13.72
N SER A 74 -0.39 -7.21 -13.49
CA SER A 74 -0.82 -8.19 -14.51
C SER A 74 -2.23 -7.89 -15.04
N PHE A 75 -3.12 -7.35 -14.21
CA PHE A 75 -4.45 -6.93 -14.65
C PHE A 75 -4.38 -5.74 -15.61
N ARG A 76 -3.61 -4.68 -15.29
CA ARG A 76 -3.42 -3.54 -16.20
C ARG A 76 -2.79 -3.98 -17.51
N PHE A 77 -1.79 -4.84 -17.48
CA PHE A 77 -1.13 -5.36 -18.67
C PHE A 77 -2.09 -6.18 -19.55
N ASN A 78 -2.77 -7.18 -18.96
CA ASN A 78 -3.62 -8.08 -19.73
C ASN A 78 -4.90 -7.42 -20.25
N ILE A 79 -5.54 -6.56 -19.47
CA ILE A 79 -6.81 -5.91 -19.86
C ILE A 79 -6.55 -4.53 -20.43
N GLY A 80 -5.70 -3.73 -19.82
CA GLY A 80 -5.44 -2.36 -20.24
C GLY A 80 -4.61 -2.30 -21.52
N VAL A 81 -3.40 -2.82 -21.48
CA VAL A 81 -2.44 -2.71 -22.60
C VAL A 81 -2.89 -3.57 -23.79
N ARG A 82 -3.19 -4.86 -23.55
CA ARG A 82 -3.49 -5.79 -24.66
C ARG A 82 -4.85 -5.56 -25.31
N PHE A 83 -5.89 -5.18 -24.55
CA PHE A 83 -7.25 -5.11 -25.08
C PHE A 83 -7.85 -3.70 -25.14
N ARG A 84 -7.35 -2.75 -24.34
CA ARG A 84 -7.89 -1.38 -24.30
C ARG A 84 -6.94 -0.32 -24.84
N GLY A 85 -5.78 -0.69 -25.38
CA GLY A 85 -4.81 0.21 -25.97
C GLY A 85 -4.20 1.22 -24.99
N VAL A 86 -4.18 0.90 -23.69
CA VAL A 86 -3.46 1.70 -22.70
C VAL A 86 -1.98 1.68 -23.04
N LYS A 87 -1.35 2.85 -23.05
CA LYS A 87 0.08 2.99 -23.38
C LYS A 87 0.94 2.15 -22.44
N PRO A 88 1.88 1.33 -22.98
CA PRO A 88 2.87 0.63 -22.17
C PRO A 88 3.77 1.61 -21.41
N GLU A 89 4.14 1.22 -20.19
CA GLU A 89 5.08 1.95 -19.34
C GLU A 89 6.11 0.98 -18.78
N TYR A 90 7.31 1.47 -18.50
CA TYR A 90 8.31 0.68 -17.79
C TYR A 90 7.85 0.37 -16.38
N PRO A 91 8.15 -0.83 -15.83
CA PRO A 91 7.94 -1.12 -14.43
C PRO A 91 8.66 -0.11 -13.54
N ASP A 92 7.98 0.41 -12.55
CA ASP A 92 8.58 1.32 -11.58
C ASP A 92 9.56 0.56 -10.67
N MET A 93 10.83 0.67 -10.94
CA MET A 93 11.88 -0.07 -10.24
C MET A 93 12.06 0.34 -8.78
N ARG A 94 11.41 1.41 -8.30
CA ARG A 94 11.40 1.79 -6.87
C ARG A 94 10.94 0.66 -5.97
N LEU A 95 10.01 -0.18 -6.43
CA LEU A 95 9.64 -1.41 -5.71
C LEU A 95 10.86 -2.24 -5.30
N TYR A 96 11.73 -2.57 -6.26
CA TYR A 96 12.89 -3.41 -6.00
C TYR A 96 14.03 -2.65 -5.31
N GLN A 97 14.15 -1.35 -5.57
CA GLN A 97 15.10 -0.49 -4.87
C GLN A 97 14.80 -0.45 -3.37
N GLU A 98 13.54 -0.30 -2.97
CA GLU A 98 13.13 -0.31 -1.56
C GLU A 98 13.35 -1.67 -0.91
N ILE A 99 13.05 -2.78 -1.59
CA ILE A 99 13.30 -4.13 -1.08
C ILE A 99 14.80 -4.33 -0.81
N ILE A 100 15.66 -4.01 -1.78
CA ILE A 100 17.12 -4.13 -1.64
C ILE A 100 17.62 -3.23 -0.51
N PHE A 101 17.16 -1.98 -0.48
CA PHE A 101 17.56 -1.02 0.53
C PHE A 101 17.21 -1.49 1.94
N LEU A 102 15.95 -1.88 2.17
CA LEU A 102 15.48 -2.36 3.48
C LEU A 102 16.22 -3.63 3.92
N GLN A 103 16.44 -4.56 2.98
CA GLN A 103 17.15 -5.81 3.27
C GLN A 103 18.57 -5.60 3.77
N HIS A 104 19.26 -4.55 3.30
CA HIS A 104 20.67 -4.33 3.59
C HIS A 104 20.94 -3.23 4.62
N HIS A 105 20.02 -2.30 4.80
CA HIS A 105 20.26 -1.13 5.65
C HIS A 105 19.35 -1.04 6.88
N HIS A 106 18.11 -1.58 6.82
CA HIS A 106 17.21 -1.50 7.96
C HIS A 106 17.44 -2.65 8.94
N GLN A 107 17.61 -2.33 10.23
CA GLN A 107 17.86 -3.32 11.29
C GLN A 107 16.57 -3.82 11.97
N GLY A 108 15.47 -3.06 11.84
CA GLY A 108 14.17 -3.41 12.39
C GLY A 108 13.38 -4.36 11.48
N LEU A 109 12.11 -4.53 11.78
CA LEU A 109 11.20 -5.31 10.95
C LEU A 109 10.71 -4.48 9.76
N TRP A 110 10.57 -5.12 8.61
CA TRP A 110 10.06 -4.45 7.42
C TRP A 110 9.25 -5.37 6.54
N VAL A 111 8.33 -4.79 5.79
CA VAL A 111 7.56 -5.45 4.75
C VAL A 111 7.27 -4.50 3.59
N VAL A 112 7.43 -5.01 2.38
CA VAL A 112 7.03 -4.35 1.14
C VAL A 112 5.93 -5.17 0.50
N GLU A 113 4.80 -4.55 0.18
CA GLU A 113 3.64 -5.17 -0.47
C GLU A 113 3.48 -4.63 -1.89
N ASN A 114 3.11 -5.51 -2.83
CA ASN A 114 2.70 -5.06 -4.16
C ASN A 114 1.69 -6.04 -4.78
N VAL A 115 1.34 -5.81 -6.04
CA VAL A 115 0.47 -6.71 -6.82
C VAL A 115 1.29 -7.78 -7.54
N ARG A 116 0.63 -8.87 -7.96
CA ARG A 116 1.25 -9.87 -8.85
C ARG A 116 1.65 -9.21 -10.16
N PRO A 117 2.95 -9.23 -10.53
CA PRO A 117 3.43 -8.60 -11.75
C PRO A 117 3.01 -9.38 -13.01
N TYR A 118 3.09 -8.73 -14.18
CA TYR A 118 2.88 -9.36 -15.49
C TYR A 118 4.14 -10.06 -16.04
N TYR A 119 5.23 -9.96 -15.32
CA TYR A 119 6.54 -10.56 -15.60
C TYR A 119 6.96 -11.46 -14.42
N ASP A 120 8.02 -12.24 -14.59
CA ASP A 120 8.58 -13.05 -13.51
C ASP A 120 9.20 -12.17 -12.43
N TYR A 121 9.04 -12.57 -11.16
CA TYR A 121 9.61 -11.81 -10.04
C TYR A 121 11.13 -11.66 -10.18
N LEU A 122 11.63 -10.43 -10.15
CA LEU A 122 13.08 -10.17 -10.11
C LEU A 122 13.68 -10.59 -8.75
N MET A 123 12.89 -10.48 -7.70
CA MET A 123 13.20 -10.99 -6.37
C MET A 123 12.01 -11.80 -5.87
N LYS A 124 12.26 -13.03 -5.40
CA LYS A 124 11.19 -13.89 -4.90
C LYS A 124 10.56 -13.31 -3.64
N PRO A 125 9.23 -13.15 -3.58
CA PRO A 125 8.55 -12.71 -2.37
C PRO A 125 8.71 -13.74 -1.25
N ARG A 126 8.69 -13.27 0.00
CA ARG A 126 8.78 -14.12 1.19
C ARG A 126 7.53 -14.96 1.36
N PHE A 127 6.35 -14.34 1.16
CA PHE A 127 5.05 -15.00 1.18
C PHE A 127 4.07 -14.28 0.25
N THR A 128 2.93 -14.91 0.01
CA THR A 128 1.82 -14.32 -0.75
C THR A 128 0.54 -14.48 0.07
N LEU A 129 -0.16 -13.37 0.33
CA LEU A 129 -1.47 -13.39 0.95
C LEU A 129 -2.53 -13.05 -0.11
N GLN A 130 -3.47 -13.96 -0.30
CA GLN A 130 -4.44 -13.90 -1.40
C GLN A 130 -3.72 -13.80 -2.76
N ARG A 131 -3.63 -12.61 -3.35
CA ARG A 131 -2.97 -12.35 -4.63
C ARG A 131 -1.84 -11.31 -4.55
N HIS A 132 -1.50 -10.88 -3.34
CA HIS A 132 -0.48 -9.87 -3.10
C HIS A 132 0.81 -10.54 -2.64
N PRO A 133 1.91 -10.36 -3.35
CA PRO A 133 3.24 -10.76 -2.91
C PRO A 133 3.76 -9.79 -1.84
N PHE A 134 4.47 -10.35 -0.89
CA PHE A 134 5.11 -9.64 0.21
C PHE A 134 6.58 -10.00 0.29
N TRP A 135 7.43 -9.00 0.36
CA TRP A 135 8.85 -9.11 0.70
C TRP A 135 9.02 -8.61 2.12
N ALA A 136 9.58 -9.42 2.99
CA ALA A 136 9.71 -9.13 4.41
C ALA A 136 10.90 -9.86 5.01
N ASN A 137 11.40 -9.40 6.15
CA ASN A 137 12.42 -10.08 6.94
C ASN A 137 11.84 -10.95 8.07
N PHE A 138 10.53 -11.22 8.03
CA PHE A 138 9.82 -12.10 8.96
C PHE A 138 8.84 -13.00 8.22
N ASP A 139 8.40 -14.06 8.88
CA ASP A 139 7.35 -14.97 8.39
C ASP A 139 6.01 -14.66 9.05
N VAL A 140 4.93 -14.94 8.33
CA VAL A 140 3.58 -14.91 8.87
C VAL A 140 3.03 -16.33 8.94
N PRO A 141 2.19 -16.66 9.94
CA PRO A 141 1.49 -17.95 9.97
C PRO A 141 0.65 -18.15 8.71
N ASP A 142 0.68 -19.35 8.17
CA ASP A 142 -0.19 -19.74 7.06
C ASP A 142 -1.65 -19.68 7.53
N ARG A 143 -2.46 -18.86 6.88
CA ARG A 143 -3.89 -18.67 7.18
C ARG A 143 -4.67 -18.58 5.88
N ASP A 144 -5.76 -19.32 5.82
CA ASP A 144 -6.77 -19.14 4.79
C ASP A 144 -7.54 -17.83 5.05
N PHE A 145 -7.34 -16.85 4.20
CA PHE A 145 -8.12 -15.64 4.20
C PHE A 145 -9.29 -15.81 3.22
N ALA A 146 -10.52 -15.71 3.73
CA ALA A 146 -11.69 -15.62 2.87
C ALA A 146 -11.53 -14.42 1.90
N SER A 147 -11.70 -14.67 0.61
CA SER A 147 -11.67 -13.58 -0.37
C SER A 147 -13.01 -12.87 -0.37
N ASP A 148 -13.11 -11.75 0.35
CA ASP A 148 -14.29 -10.91 0.26
C ASP A 148 -14.38 -10.25 -1.11
N MET A 149 -15.43 -10.59 -1.82
CA MET A 149 -15.61 -10.19 -3.21
C MET A 149 -16.39 -8.87 -3.33
N LEU A 150 -15.81 -7.77 -2.86
CA LEU A 150 -16.39 -6.43 -3.08
C LEU A 150 -16.00 -5.82 -4.45
N ARG A 151 -15.67 -6.66 -5.44
CA ARG A 151 -15.25 -6.16 -6.76
C ARG A 151 -16.30 -5.29 -7.45
N GLU A 152 -17.57 -5.59 -7.24
CA GLU A 152 -18.71 -4.87 -7.83
C GLU A 152 -19.37 -3.88 -6.87
N ALA A 153 -18.87 -3.79 -5.65
CA ALA A 153 -19.43 -2.91 -4.64
C ALA A 153 -19.42 -1.45 -5.10
N GLN A 154 -20.53 -0.78 -4.84
CA GLN A 154 -20.67 0.66 -5.08
C GLN A 154 -20.01 1.46 -3.95
N ILE A 155 -19.86 2.78 -4.13
CA ILE A 155 -19.20 3.65 -3.16
C ILE A 155 -19.80 3.52 -1.75
N PRO A 156 -21.14 3.53 -1.53
CA PRO A 156 -21.69 3.38 -0.19
C PRO A 156 -21.29 2.10 0.52
N GLN A 157 -21.33 0.96 -0.17
CA GLN A 157 -20.94 -0.34 0.36
C GLN A 157 -19.44 -0.39 0.72
N LEU A 158 -18.59 0.24 -0.10
CA LEU A 158 -17.16 0.33 0.18
C LEU A 158 -16.87 1.25 1.37
N GLN A 159 -17.62 2.34 1.51
CA GLN A 159 -17.52 3.25 2.67
C GLN A 159 -17.93 2.54 3.96
N GLU A 160 -19.05 1.83 3.95
CA GLU A 160 -19.51 1.01 5.07
C GLU A 160 -18.48 -0.04 5.47
N PHE A 161 -17.95 -0.78 4.50
CA PHE A 161 -16.92 -1.80 4.73
C PHE A 161 -15.65 -1.23 5.38
N HIS A 162 -15.22 -0.06 4.93
CA HIS A 162 -14.02 0.60 5.47
C HIS A 162 -14.29 1.43 6.73
N GLY A 163 -15.55 1.61 7.12
CA GLY A 163 -15.95 2.50 8.21
C GLY A 163 -15.54 3.96 7.93
N ILE A 164 -15.71 4.43 6.69
CA ILE A 164 -15.29 5.77 6.28
C ILE A 164 -16.37 6.42 5.40
N ASP A 165 -16.71 7.67 5.70
CA ASP A 165 -17.55 8.51 4.84
C ASP A 165 -16.69 9.47 4.01
N LEU A 166 -16.71 9.32 2.70
CA LEU A 166 -16.05 10.22 1.75
C LEU A 166 -17.01 11.25 1.13
N SER A 167 -18.23 11.39 1.62
CA SER A 167 -19.21 12.31 1.03
C SER A 167 -18.77 13.77 1.11
N THR A 168 -18.08 14.14 2.17
CA THR A 168 -17.57 15.48 2.45
C THR A 168 -16.31 15.86 1.65
N TYR A 169 -15.64 14.88 1.05
CA TYR A 169 -14.38 15.10 0.35
C TYR A 169 -14.57 15.21 -1.18
N LYS A 170 -13.91 16.17 -1.80
CA LYS A 170 -13.93 16.41 -3.26
C LYS A 170 -12.85 15.58 -3.97
N ILE A 171 -12.95 14.27 -3.91
CA ILE A 171 -12.01 13.36 -4.56
C ILE A 171 -12.59 12.86 -5.88
N ALA A 172 -11.84 13.01 -6.97
CA ALA A 172 -12.29 12.66 -8.31
C ALA A 172 -12.61 11.16 -8.49
N ASN A 173 -11.93 10.29 -7.77
CA ASN A 173 -12.04 8.83 -7.98
C ASN A 173 -12.24 8.04 -6.67
N LYS A 174 -13.26 8.43 -5.89
CA LYS A 174 -13.60 7.81 -4.58
C LYS A 174 -13.69 6.29 -4.66
N ARG A 175 -14.31 5.75 -5.72
CA ARG A 175 -14.45 4.29 -5.87
C ARG A 175 -13.11 3.58 -6.02
N GLN A 176 -12.19 4.15 -6.79
CA GLN A 176 -10.84 3.59 -6.96
C GLN A 176 -10.03 3.66 -5.68
N LEU A 177 -10.12 4.78 -4.98
CA LEU A 177 -9.47 5.00 -3.70
C LEU A 177 -9.91 3.97 -2.65
N LEU A 178 -11.23 3.78 -2.49
CA LEU A 178 -11.80 2.78 -1.58
C LEU A 178 -11.44 1.35 -1.99
N ARG A 179 -11.41 1.03 -3.29
CA ARG A 179 -10.97 -0.28 -3.77
C ARG A 179 -9.49 -0.55 -3.48
N ASN A 180 -8.63 0.44 -3.67
CA ASN A 180 -7.23 0.30 -3.35
C ASN A 180 -7.02 0.09 -1.85
N SER A 181 -7.76 0.80 -1.02
CA SER A 181 -7.72 0.62 0.44
C SER A 181 -8.22 -0.76 0.88
N TYR A 182 -9.22 -1.30 0.20
CA TYR A 182 -9.71 -2.67 0.42
C TYR A 182 -8.66 -3.74 0.07
N GLN A 183 -7.95 -3.55 -1.03
CA GLN A 183 -6.92 -4.51 -1.46
C GLN A 183 -5.71 -4.55 -0.52
N ARG A 184 -5.56 -3.57 0.37
CA ARG A 184 -4.47 -3.44 1.34
C ARG A 184 -4.79 -4.02 2.73
N LYS A 185 -6.00 -4.52 2.94
CA LYS A 185 -6.35 -5.31 4.13
C LYS A 185 -5.94 -6.75 3.93
#